data_c83ec7d37a1d5f9eaed4103647e3082e
#
_entry.id   c83ec7d37a1d5f9eaed4103647e3082e
#
_cell.length_a   1.000
_cell.length_b   1.000
_cell.length_c   1.000
_cell.angle_alpha   90.00
_cell.angle_beta   90.00
_cell.angle_gamma   90.00
#
_symmetry.space_group_name_H-M   'P 1'
#
loop_
_entity.id
_entity.type
_entity.pdbx_description
1 polymer ?
#
loop_
_entity_poly.entity_id
_entity_poly.type
_entity_poly.pdbx_seq_one_letter_code
_entity_poly.pdbx_strand_id
1 'polypeptide(L)'
;MYRLMRAVGLSSVCRKKKFSYVKCTPEVIAENVLSRKFSADKTSQKWLTGVTEFKLTNGMKAYLSAILDLDDRSIVSYVIGKSNNNNLVSETFDKAIELYPNAKPIFHNDKSFQYTSKVFKSKLLTQGMIQSM
;
A
#
# COMPACT_ATOMS: atom_id res chain seq x y z
N MET A 1 21.35 36.99 -6.54
CA MET A 1 20.80 37.23 -5.18
C MET A 1 21.53 36.44 -4.10
N TYR A 2 21.79 35.14 -4.23
CA TYR A 2 22.51 34.30 -3.25
C TYR A 2 23.94 34.76 -2.91
N ARG A 3 24.70 35.26 -3.90
CA ARG A 3 26.08 35.76 -3.70
C ARG A 3 26.15 37.02 -2.83
N LEU A 4 25.21 37.95 -3.02
CA LEU A 4 25.13 39.19 -2.25
C LEU A 4 24.74 38.93 -0.79
N MET A 5 23.78 38.03 -0.54
CA MET A 5 23.40 37.67 0.82
C MET A 5 24.55 37.01 1.60
N ARG A 6 25.36 36.19 0.93
CA ARG A 6 26.57 35.57 1.55
C ARG A 6 27.66 36.60 1.86
N ALA A 7 27.83 37.59 0.99
CA ALA A 7 28.83 38.64 1.21
C ALA A 7 28.53 39.51 2.43
N VAL A 8 27.25 39.70 2.80
CA VAL A 8 26.81 40.44 3.99
C VAL A 8 26.42 39.54 5.16
N GLY A 9 26.83 38.26 5.15
CA GLY A 9 26.62 37.32 6.25
C GLY A 9 25.16 36.93 6.51
N LEU A 10 24.24 37.22 5.58
CA LEU A 10 22.84 36.88 5.72
C LEU A 10 22.54 35.49 5.13
N SER A 11 21.82 34.68 5.89
CA SER A 11 21.30 33.40 5.41
C SER A 11 19.81 33.28 5.67
N SER A 12 19.07 32.68 4.73
CA SER A 12 17.64 32.45 4.90
C SER A 12 17.37 31.40 5.96
N VAL A 13 16.61 31.76 6.98
CA VAL A 13 16.19 30.87 8.08
C VAL A 13 15.00 29.98 7.67
N CYS A 14 14.35 30.28 6.54
CA CYS A 14 13.14 29.57 6.08
C CYS A 14 13.40 28.26 5.32
N ARG A 15 14.60 27.70 5.38
CA ARG A 15 14.85 26.39 4.77
C ARG A 15 14.27 25.30 5.66
N LYS A 16 13.02 24.92 5.43
CA LYS A 16 12.48 23.66 5.98
C LYS A 16 13.44 22.53 5.59
N LYS A 17 14.03 21.84 6.57
CA LYS A 17 14.81 20.62 6.30
C LYS A 17 13.94 19.70 5.44
N LYS A 18 14.39 19.39 4.23
CA LYS A 18 13.77 18.31 3.46
C LYS A 18 13.97 17.04 4.28
N PHE A 19 12.87 16.41 4.67
CA PHE A 19 12.94 15.07 5.25
C PHE A 19 13.67 14.18 4.26
N SER A 20 14.83 13.66 4.67
CA SER A 20 15.51 12.61 3.94
C SER A 20 14.72 11.33 4.17
N TYR A 21 13.82 10.99 3.25
CA TYR A 21 13.26 9.65 3.22
C TYR A 21 14.41 8.69 2.92
N VAL A 22 14.69 7.78 3.85
CA VAL A 22 15.48 6.60 3.53
C VAL A 22 14.68 5.87 2.46
N LYS A 23 15.15 5.89 1.21
CA LYS A 23 14.56 5.11 0.13
C LYS A 23 14.85 3.65 0.45
N CYS A 24 13.90 2.98 1.10
CA CYS A 24 13.93 1.53 1.15
C CYS A 24 13.76 1.04 -0.29
N THR A 25 14.77 0.37 -0.82
CA THR A 25 14.64 -0.36 -2.08
C THR A 25 13.62 -1.47 -1.84
N PRO A 26 12.54 -1.56 -2.63
CA PRO A 26 11.57 -2.63 -2.46
C PRO A 26 12.26 -3.98 -2.72
N GLU A 27 12.01 -4.96 -1.85
CA GLU A 27 12.63 -6.29 -1.95
C GLU A 27 12.19 -7.02 -3.22
N VAL A 28 10.92 -6.87 -3.58
CA VAL A 28 10.32 -7.49 -4.75
C VAL A 28 9.38 -6.50 -5.42
N ILE A 29 9.59 -6.23 -6.71
CA ILE A 29 8.67 -5.44 -7.53
C ILE A 29 7.94 -6.42 -8.46
N ALA A 30 6.62 -6.43 -8.42
CA ALA A 30 5.80 -7.16 -9.38
C ALA A 30 5.56 -6.29 -10.63
N GLU A 31 5.34 -6.97 -11.76
CA GLU A 31 5.00 -6.32 -13.01
C GLU A 31 3.58 -5.72 -12.95
N ASN A 32 3.35 -4.61 -13.66
CA ASN A 32 2.02 -4.03 -13.74
C ASN A 32 1.14 -4.79 -14.74
N VAL A 33 0.58 -5.89 -14.29
CA VAL A 33 -0.32 -6.75 -15.10
C VAL A 33 -1.66 -6.07 -15.34
N LEU A 34 -2.12 -5.24 -14.41
CA LEU A 34 -3.44 -4.58 -14.52
C LEU A 34 -3.49 -3.52 -15.64
N SER A 35 -2.34 -2.87 -15.95
CA SER A 35 -2.18 -1.88 -17.04
C SER A 35 -3.28 -0.81 -17.05
N ARG A 36 -3.69 -0.31 -15.87
CA ARG A 36 -4.77 0.68 -15.66
C ARG A 36 -6.18 0.22 -16.05
N LYS A 37 -6.40 -1.07 -16.33
CA LYS A 37 -7.73 -1.63 -16.58
C LYS A 37 -8.41 -2.01 -15.27
N PHE A 38 -9.00 -1.02 -14.60
CA PHE A 38 -9.67 -1.17 -13.30
C PHE A 38 -11.12 -1.67 -13.41
N SER A 39 -11.51 -2.21 -14.54
CA SER A 39 -12.78 -2.93 -14.72
C SER A 39 -12.55 -4.43 -14.65
N ALA A 40 -13.47 -5.14 -14.03
CA ALA A 40 -13.54 -6.58 -14.03
C ALA A 40 -14.88 -7.01 -14.67
N ASP A 41 -14.92 -8.18 -15.27
CA ASP A 41 -16.13 -8.72 -15.91
C ASP A 41 -16.81 -9.78 -15.02
N LYS A 42 -16.14 -10.18 -13.95
CA LYS A 42 -16.61 -11.20 -13.00
C LYS A 42 -16.09 -10.90 -11.60
N THR A 43 -16.90 -11.20 -10.61
CA THR A 43 -16.56 -11.16 -9.19
C THR A 43 -15.31 -12.00 -8.90
N SER A 44 -14.47 -11.51 -8.02
CA SER A 44 -13.20 -12.13 -7.64
C SER A 44 -12.18 -12.31 -8.78
N GLN A 45 -12.30 -11.53 -9.85
CA GLN A 45 -11.32 -11.50 -10.94
C GLN A 45 -10.14 -10.57 -10.64
N LYS A 46 -10.41 -9.43 -10.03
CA LYS A 46 -9.40 -8.40 -9.71
C LYS A 46 -9.69 -7.79 -8.35
N TRP A 47 -8.73 -7.89 -7.45
CA TRP A 47 -8.79 -7.25 -6.14
C TRP A 47 -7.79 -6.11 -6.04
N LEU A 48 -8.26 -4.98 -5.54
CA LEU A 48 -7.45 -3.81 -5.25
C LEU A 48 -7.25 -3.68 -3.75
N THR A 49 -6.04 -3.41 -3.30
CA THR A 49 -5.76 -3.20 -1.87
C THR A 49 -4.99 -1.92 -1.62
N GLY A 50 -5.17 -1.37 -0.44
CA GLY A 50 -4.45 -0.19 0.02
C GLY A 50 -4.59 0.01 1.53
N VAL A 51 -3.74 0.89 2.06
CA VAL A 51 -3.76 1.28 3.47
C VAL A 51 -4.01 2.79 3.57
N THR A 52 -5.00 3.17 4.35
CA THR A 52 -5.36 4.56 4.64
C THR A 52 -5.05 4.93 6.08
N GLU A 53 -4.39 6.06 6.30
CA GLU A 53 -4.12 6.61 7.64
C GLU A 53 -5.24 7.57 8.05
N PHE A 54 -5.75 7.40 9.27
CA PHE A 54 -6.67 8.33 9.92
C PHE A 54 -5.99 8.97 11.13
N LYS A 55 -6.15 10.27 11.28
CA LYS A 55 -5.76 11.00 12.49
C LYS A 55 -6.97 11.14 13.38
N LEU A 56 -6.85 10.65 14.62
CA LEU A 56 -7.89 10.75 15.62
C LEU A 56 -7.78 12.09 16.36
N THR A 57 -8.88 12.55 16.96
CA THR A 57 -8.98 13.82 17.69
C THR A 57 -8.00 13.94 18.85
N ASN A 58 -7.61 12.81 19.44
CA ASN A 58 -6.60 12.72 20.52
C ASN A 58 -5.15 12.70 20.04
N GLY A 59 -4.89 12.97 18.76
CA GLY A 59 -3.56 12.95 18.15
C GLY A 59 -3.01 11.57 17.82
N MET A 60 -3.72 10.49 18.16
CA MET A 60 -3.35 9.12 17.75
C MET A 60 -3.64 8.89 16.28
N LYS A 61 -3.00 7.87 15.71
CA LYS A 61 -3.22 7.42 14.33
C LYS A 61 -3.88 6.05 14.32
N ALA A 62 -4.77 5.85 13.37
CA ALA A 62 -5.33 4.55 13.03
C ALA A 62 -5.10 4.29 11.55
N TYR A 63 -4.92 3.03 11.18
CA TYR A 63 -4.66 2.59 9.82
C TYR A 63 -5.73 1.58 9.42
N LEU A 64 -6.36 1.82 8.29
CA LEU A 64 -7.31 0.91 7.66
C LEU A 64 -6.63 0.24 6.48
N SER A 65 -6.45 -1.07 6.54
CA SER A 65 -6.12 -1.89 5.39
C SER A 65 -7.41 -2.51 4.85
N ALA A 66 -7.66 -2.40 3.56
CA ALA A 66 -8.86 -2.93 2.94
C ALA A 66 -8.54 -3.57 1.59
N ILE A 67 -9.31 -4.60 1.23
CA ILE A 67 -9.32 -5.24 -0.08
C ILE A 67 -10.68 -5.01 -0.71
N LEU A 68 -10.68 -4.49 -1.93
CA LEU A 68 -11.85 -4.16 -2.73
C LEU A 68 -11.91 -5.06 -3.96
N ASP A 69 -13.08 -5.62 -4.26
CA ASP A 69 -13.34 -6.26 -5.56
C ASP A 69 -13.63 -5.17 -6.61
N LEU A 70 -13.03 -5.27 -7.78
CA LEU A 70 -13.19 -4.28 -8.85
C LEU A 70 -14.42 -4.49 -9.72
N ASP A 71 -15.11 -5.62 -9.61
CA ASP A 71 -16.34 -5.89 -10.35
C ASP A 71 -17.52 -5.13 -9.72
N ASP A 72 -17.87 -5.49 -8.51
CA ASP A 72 -19.05 -4.94 -7.80
C ASP A 72 -18.67 -3.79 -6.84
N ARG A 73 -17.39 -3.50 -6.68
CA ARG A 73 -16.83 -2.50 -5.75
C ARG A 73 -17.13 -2.80 -4.28
N SER A 74 -17.39 -4.06 -3.96
CA SER A 74 -17.58 -4.49 -2.58
C SER A 74 -16.25 -4.58 -1.82
N ILE A 75 -16.31 -4.40 -0.50
CA ILE A 75 -15.17 -4.64 0.37
C ILE A 75 -15.11 -6.13 0.68
N VAL A 76 -14.10 -6.81 0.17
CA VAL A 76 -13.83 -8.23 0.40
C VAL A 76 -13.45 -8.49 1.85
N SER A 77 -12.51 -7.69 2.37
CA SER A 77 -12.07 -7.74 3.77
C SER A 77 -11.44 -6.42 4.19
N TYR A 78 -11.38 -6.18 5.50
CA TYR A 78 -10.65 -5.05 6.06
C TYR A 78 -10.17 -5.34 7.48
N VAL A 79 -9.12 -4.62 7.90
CA VAL A 79 -8.59 -4.60 9.26
C VAL A 79 -8.22 -3.17 9.64
N ILE A 80 -8.54 -2.79 10.89
CA ILE A 80 -8.13 -1.51 11.46
C ILE A 80 -7.07 -1.78 12.51
N GLY A 81 -5.93 -1.10 12.41
CA GLY A 81 -4.81 -1.24 13.34
C GLY A 81 -4.25 0.08 13.81
N LYS A 82 -3.42 0.03 14.83
CA LYS A 82 -2.71 1.20 15.39
C LYS A 82 -1.39 1.47 14.69
N SER A 83 -0.91 0.54 13.87
CA SER A 83 0.38 0.59 13.19
C SER A 83 0.25 0.19 11.73
N ASN A 84 0.96 0.92 10.85
CA ASN A 84 1.09 0.58 9.43
C ASN A 84 2.26 -0.39 9.25
N ASN A 85 2.02 -1.68 9.47
CA ASN A 85 3.03 -2.73 9.41
C ASN A 85 2.60 -3.90 8.50
N ASN A 86 3.52 -4.84 8.28
CA ASN A 86 3.25 -6.02 7.45
C ASN A 86 2.14 -6.90 8.01
N ASN A 87 1.97 -6.94 9.35
CA ASN A 87 0.94 -7.75 9.99
C ASN A 87 -0.47 -7.27 9.63
N LEU A 88 -0.69 -5.93 9.58
CA LEU A 88 -1.97 -5.34 9.22
C LEU A 88 -2.45 -5.82 7.84
N VAL A 89 -1.55 -5.77 6.85
CA VAL A 89 -1.83 -6.19 5.47
C VAL A 89 -1.98 -7.72 5.38
N SER A 90 -1.12 -8.48 6.08
CA SER A 90 -1.22 -9.93 6.11
C SER A 90 -2.52 -10.41 6.71
N GLU A 91 -2.96 -9.82 7.81
CA GLU A 91 -4.24 -10.16 8.47
C GLU A 91 -5.44 -9.82 7.58
N THR A 92 -5.39 -8.68 6.88
CA THR A 92 -6.44 -8.32 5.91
C THR A 92 -6.53 -9.34 4.78
N PHE A 93 -5.38 -9.80 4.28
CA PHE A 93 -5.30 -10.82 3.24
C PHE A 93 -5.80 -12.18 3.74
N ASP A 94 -5.38 -12.63 4.92
CA ASP A 94 -5.79 -13.90 5.51
C ASP A 94 -7.32 -13.96 5.70
N LYS A 95 -7.94 -12.88 6.18
CA LYS A 95 -9.41 -12.76 6.26
C LYS A 95 -10.10 -12.85 4.89
N ALA A 96 -9.50 -12.25 3.85
CA ALA A 96 -10.05 -12.35 2.50
C ALA A 96 -10.05 -13.80 1.99
N ILE A 97 -8.99 -14.56 2.27
CA ILE A 97 -8.89 -15.98 1.89
C ILE A 97 -9.87 -16.85 2.68
N GLU A 98 -10.07 -16.57 3.96
CA GLU A 98 -11.08 -17.28 4.76
C GLU A 98 -12.50 -17.12 4.20
N LEU A 99 -12.84 -15.91 3.75
CA LEU A 99 -14.15 -15.61 3.16
C LEU A 99 -14.30 -16.16 1.73
N TYR A 100 -13.22 -16.16 0.95
CA TYR A 100 -13.21 -16.56 -0.46
C TYR A 100 -12.08 -17.54 -0.78
N PRO A 101 -12.10 -18.76 -0.24
CA PRO A 101 -10.97 -19.71 -0.33
C PRO A 101 -10.63 -20.17 -1.75
N ASN A 102 -11.58 -20.10 -2.67
CA ASN A 102 -11.40 -20.51 -4.06
C ASN A 102 -11.10 -19.33 -5.02
N ALA A 103 -11.06 -18.11 -4.51
CA ALA A 103 -10.78 -16.94 -5.33
C ALA A 103 -9.31 -16.89 -5.74
N LYS A 104 -9.05 -16.61 -7.01
CA LYS A 104 -7.70 -16.43 -7.58
C LYS A 104 -7.62 -15.12 -8.37
N PRO A 105 -7.88 -13.98 -7.74
CA PRO A 105 -7.85 -12.70 -8.42
C PRO A 105 -6.43 -12.28 -8.83
N ILE A 106 -6.35 -11.34 -9.78
CA ILE A 106 -5.18 -10.49 -9.91
C ILE A 106 -5.19 -9.52 -8.72
N PHE A 107 -4.19 -9.62 -7.86
CA PHE A 107 -4.06 -8.82 -6.65
C PHE A 107 -3.25 -7.56 -6.94
N HIS A 108 -3.93 -6.41 -7.08
CA HIS A 108 -3.28 -5.15 -7.39
C HIS A 108 -3.05 -4.31 -6.13
N ASN A 109 -1.84 -3.85 -5.96
CA ASN A 109 -1.40 -3.02 -4.83
C ASN A 109 -0.37 -1.97 -5.27
N ASP A 110 -0.11 -1.00 -4.40
CA ASP A 110 0.97 -0.04 -4.60
C ASP A 110 2.35 -0.67 -4.28
N LYS A 111 3.41 0.10 -4.49
CA LYS A 111 4.79 -0.31 -4.20
C LYS A 111 5.21 -0.05 -2.75
N SER A 112 4.26 -0.04 -1.83
CA SER A 112 4.56 0.11 -0.40
C SER A 112 5.33 -1.09 0.14
N PHE A 113 6.14 -0.87 1.17
CA PHE A 113 7.04 -1.90 1.73
C PHE A 113 6.31 -3.16 2.22
N GLN A 114 5.06 -3.04 2.66
CA GLN A 114 4.25 -4.17 3.12
C GLN A 114 4.00 -5.17 1.98
N TYR A 115 3.70 -4.67 0.78
CA TYR A 115 3.37 -5.49 -0.38
C TYR A 115 4.59 -5.97 -1.16
N THR A 116 5.75 -5.30 -0.99
CA THR A 116 7.01 -5.70 -1.63
C THR A 116 7.80 -6.71 -0.82
N SER A 117 7.32 -7.10 0.36
CA SER A 117 7.96 -8.10 1.22
C SER A 117 7.90 -9.50 0.59
N LYS A 118 8.97 -10.28 0.74
CA LYS A 118 9.05 -11.68 0.29
C LYS A 118 7.96 -12.56 0.91
N VAL A 119 7.64 -12.29 2.19
CA VAL A 119 6.61 -13.03 2.93
C VAL A 119 5.24 -12.85 2.29
N PHE A 120 4.86 -11.61 1.95
CA PHE A 120 3.58 -11.32 1.31
C PHE A 120 3.49 -11.94 -0.08
N LYS A 121 4.56 -11.83 -0.88
CA LYS A 121 4.63 -12.49 -2.20
C LYS A 121 4.47 -14.00 -2.11
N SER A 122 5.13 -14.64 -1.14
CA SER A 122 4.99 -16.08 -0.90
C SER A 122 3.55 -16.46 -0.55
N LYS A 123 2.85 -15.67 0.27
CA LYS A 123 1.42 -15.90 0.58
C LYS A 123 0.55 -15.85 -0.68
N LEU A 124 0.73 -14.85 -1.53
CA LEU A 124 -0.01 -14.73 -2.81
C LEU A 124 0.23 -15.94 -3.71
N LEU A 125 1.49 -16.35 -3.88
CA LEU A 125 1.85 -17.50 -4.71
C LEU A 125 1.25 -18.82 -4.18
N THR A 126 1.24 -19.02 -2.86
CA THR A 126 0.63 -20.19 -2.24
C THR A 126 -0.87 -20.30 -2.55
N GLN A 127 -1.55 -19.16 -2.68
CA GLN A 127 -2.97 -19.10 -3.06
C GLN A 127 -3.17 -19.11 -4.59
N GLY A 128 -2.12 -19.18 -5.39
CA GLY A 128 -2.20 -19.16 -6.85
C GLY A 128 -2.66 -17.82 -7.43
N MET A 129 -2.44 -16.72 -6.69
CA MET A 129 -2.78 -15.36 -7.12
C MET A 129 -1.61 -14.69 -7.83
N ILE A 130 -1.91 -13.79 -8.77
CA ILE A 130 -0.93 -12.99 -9.50
C ILE A 130 -0.89 -11.61 -8.86
N GLN A 131 0.31 -11.18 -8.45
CA GLN A 131 0.52 -9.82 -7.96
C GLN A 131 0.75 -8.85 -9.12
N SER A 132 0.11 -7.67 -9.03
CA SER A 132 0.30 -6.54 -9.95
C SER A 132 0.60 -5.26 -9.16
N MET A 133 1.57 -4.44 -9.63
CA MET A 133 1.97 -3.18 -8.96
C MET A 133 2.00 -2.02 -9.94
#